data_cd46f207c1d42682ab710a2bae937711
#
_entry.id   cd46f207c1d42682ab710a2bae937711
#
_cell.length_a   1.000
_cell.length_b   1.000
_cell.length_c   1.000
_cell.angle_alpha   90.00
_cell.angle_beta   90.00
_cell.angle_gamma   90.00
#
_symmetry.space_group_name_H-M   'P 1'
#
loop_
_entity.id
_entity.type
_entity.pdbx_description
1 polymer ?
#
loop_
_entity_poly.entity_id
_entity_poly.type
_entity_poly.pdbx_seq_one_letter_code
_entity_poly.pdbx_strand_id
1 'polypeptide(L)'
;MSVHISVEAEALNPDSLRKILETEDCGSIVSFIGITRGHEGSSKVERLEFDHWGKELPVVLEQIGTNAISEFDINSVVIAHRVGSVLPSEPIVCIHVASPHRAPGFEACSWIMDELKSQAPIWKKEITSDGESWKSGLG
;
A
#
# COMPACT_ATOMS: atom_id res chain seq x y z
N MET A 1 -20.17 -3.81 -1.83
CA MET A 1 -18.75 -4.18 -1.86
C MET A 1 -18.01 -3.25 -2.82
N SER A 2 -16.94 -2.66 -2.36
CA SER A 2 -16.23 -1.66 -3.16
C SER A 2 -14.73 -1.76 -3.04
N VAL A 3 -14.04 -1.38 -4.11
CA VAL A 3 -12.58 -1.26 -4.17
C VAL A 3 -12.25 0.17 -4.59
N HIS A 4 -11.42 0.84 -3.80
CA HIS A 4 -10.93 2.17 -4.13
C HIS A 4 -9.41 2.13 -4.25
N ILE A 5 -8.90 2.62 -5.37
CA ILE A 5 -7.47 2.63 -5.69
C ILE A 5 -6.99 4.06 -5.85
N SER A 6 -5.81 4.34 -5.32
CA SER A 6 -5.18 5.65 -5.45
C SER A 6 -3.68 5.48 -5.68
N VAL A 7 -3.15 6.15 -6.70
CA VAL A 7 -1.71 6.26 -6.97
C VAL A 7 -1.37 7.74 -6.91
N GLU A 8 -0.56 8.14 -5.93
CA GLU A 8 -0.36 9.54 -5.58
C GLU A 8 1.10 9.96 -5.68
N ALA A 9 1.36 11.06 -6.37
CA ALA A 9 2.67 11.70 -6.37
C ALA A 9 2.91 12.54 -5.11
N GLU A 10 1.83 12.89 -4.41
CA GLU A 10 1.87 13.67 -3.17
C GLU A 10 1.73 12.75 -1.96
N ALA A 11 1.95 13.32 -0.77
CA ALA A 11 1.88 12.55 0.48
C ALA A 11 0.51 11.90 0.68
N LEU A 12 0.50 10.62 1.04
CA LEU A 12 -0.72 9.91 1.38
C LEU A 12 -1.28 10.44 2.70
N ASN A 13 -2.59 10.53 2.78
CA ASN A 13 -3.29 10.84 4.03
C ASN A 13 -4.11 9.61 4.44
N PRO A 14 -3.56 8.76 5.34
CA PRO A 14 -4.25 7.53 5.73
C PRO A 14 -5.65 7.75 6.32
N ASP A 15 -5.85 8.82 7.07
CA ASP A 15 -7.15 9.11 7.67
C ASP A 15 -8.22 9.45 6.63
N SER A 16 -7.86 10.27 5.64
CA SER A 16 -8.78 10.61 4.55
C SER A 16 -9.13 9.39 3.72
N LEU A 17 -8.13 8.53 3.47
CA LEU A 17 -8.32 7.29 2.73
C LEU A 17 -9.23 6.32 3.50
N ARG A 18 -9.07 6.22 4.83
CA ARG A 18 -9.92 5.37 5.65
C ARG A 18 -11.39 5.78 5.57
N LYS A 19 -11.67 7.07 5.48
CA LYS A 19 -13.05 7.58 5.40
C LYS A 19 -13.77 7.21 4.10
N ILE A 20 -13.03 6.76 3.08
CA ILE A 20 -13.62 6.31 1.82
C ILE A 20 -14.25 4.93 1.95
N LEU A 21 -13.83 4.12 2.93
CA LEU A 21 -14.37 2.78 3.14
C LEU A 21 -15.88 2.81 3.38
N GLU A 22 -16.57 1.87 2.75
CA GLU A 22 -17.95 1.58 3.08
C GLU A 22 -17.96 0.61 4.26
N THR A 23 -18.51 1.06 5.39
CA THR A 23 -18.46 0.30 6.65
C THR A 23 -19.80 -0.15 7.15
N GLU A 24 -20.86 0.00 6.37
CA GLU A 24 -22.19 -0.46 6.74
C GLU A 24 -22.14 -1.97 6.98
N ASP A 25 -22.72 -2.41 8.11
CA ASP A 25 -22.74 -3.81 8.56
C ASP A 25 -21.35 -4.40 8.84
N CYS A 26 -20.33 -3.57 8.99
CA CYS A 26 -18.98 -4.00 9.35
C CYS A 26 -18.72 -3.77 10.84
N GLY A 27 -18.02 -4.70 11.44
CA GLY A 27 -17.57 -4.60 12.83
C GLY A 27 -16.09 -4.30 12.96
N SER A 28 -15.37 -4.23 11.83
CA SER A 28 -13.90 -4.16 11.84
C SER A 28 -13.36 -3.33 10.68
N ILE A 29 -12.36 -2.51 10.99
CA ILE A 29 -11.48 -1.91 9.99
C ILE A 29 -10.07 -2.33 10.37
N VAL A 30 -9.38 -2.98 9.43
CA VAL A 30 -7.96 -3.33 9.58
C VAL A 30 -7.17 -2.47 8.61
N SER A 31 -6.13 -1.83 9.11
CA SER A 31 -5.30 -0.93 8.32
C SER A 31 -3.84 -1.33 8.39
N PHE A 32 -3.18 -1.25 7.25
CA PHE A 32 -1.73 -1.32 7.17
C PHE A 32 -1.20 -0.05 6.53
N ILE A 33 -0.27 0.60 7.20
CA ILE A 33 0.40 1.79 6.69
C ILE A 33 1.89 1.49 6.68
N GLY A 34 2.46 1.34 5.47
CA GLY A 34 3.89 1.18 5.29
C GLY A 34 4.56 2.54 5.24
N ILE A 35 5.61 2.72 6.03
CA ILE A 35 6.34 3.97 6.11
C ILE A 35 7.81 3.76 5.72
N THR A 36 8.46 4.85 5.36
CA THR A 36 9.89 4.84 4.99
C THR A 36 10.73 4.75 6.24
N ARG A 37 11.59 3.73 6.32
CA ARG A 37 12.55 3.61 7.41
C ARG A 37 13.65 4.65 7.27
N GLY A 38 14.12 5.16 8.41
CA GLY A 38 15.18 6.17 8.45
C GLY A 38 16.59 5.62 8.24
N HIS A 39 16.77 4.29 8.36
CA HIS A 39 18.06 3.64 8.20
C HIS A 39 17.91 2.32 7.47
N GLU A 40 18.94 1.98 6.68
CA GLU A 40 19.12 0.67 6.07
C GLU A 40 20.47 0.15 6.59
N GLY A 41 20.44 -0.80 7.56
CA GLY A 41 21.63 -1.18 8.28
C GLY A 41 22.20 0.01 9.04
N SER A 42 23.48 0.35 8.78
CA SER A 42 24.14 1.51 9.39
C SER A 42 24.01 2.79 8.54
N SER A 43 23.47 2.68 7.31
CA SER A 43 23.32 3.81 6.41
C SER A 43 22.05 4.58 6.71
N LYS A 44 22.14 5.91 6.69
CA LYS A 44 20.98 6.78 6.84
C LYS A 44 20.25 6.85 5.50
N VAL A 45 18.95 6.57 5.50
CA VAL A 45 18.10 6.74 4.32
C VAL A 45 17.74 8.22 4.20
N GLU A 46 18.10 8.83 3.08
CA GLU A 46 17.74 10.21 2.78
C GLU A 46 16.36 10.30 2.16
N ARG A 47 16.07 9.40 1.22
CA ARG A 47 14.76 9.28 0.58
C ARG A 47 14.67 7.97 -0.19
N LEU A 48 13.46 7.59 -0.51
CA LEU A 48 13.16 6.56 -1.50
C LEU A 48 12.61 7.26 -2.74
N GLU A 49 12.86 6.66 -3.91
CA GLU A 49 12.23 7.10 -5.14
C GLU A 49 11.55 5.91 -5.78
N PHE A 50 10.27 6.05 -6.09
CA PHE A 50 9.47 5.00 -6.70
C PHE A 50 9.20 5.35 -8.16
N ASP A 51 9.55 4.43 -9.04
CA ASP A 51 9.18 4.47 -10.44
C ASP A 51 8.18 3.35 -10.71
N HIS A 52 7.32 3.54 -11.71
CA HIS A 52 6.24 2.60 -11.98
C HIS A 52 5.78 2.69 -13.43
N TRP A 53 5.11 1.65 -13.89
CA TRP A 53 4.40 1.68 -15.15
C TRP A 53 3.03 2.34 -14.92
N GLY A 54 2.89 3.60 -15.37
CA GLY A 54 1.78 4.46 -15.02
C GLY A 54 0.39 3.90 -15.32
N LYS A 55 0.22 3.21 -16.44
CA LYS A 55 -1.06 2.63 -16.82
C LYS A 55 -1.32 1.27 -16.18
N GLU A 56 -0.26 0.52 -15.91
CA GLU A 56 -0.37 -0.84 -15.38
C GLU A 56 -0.61 -0.85 -13.88
N LEU A 57 -0.01 0.07 -13.14
CA LEU A 57 -0.10 0.06 -11.69
C LEU A 57 -1.53 0.14 -11.17
N PRO A 58 -2.37 1.12 -11.57
CA PRO A 58 -3.75 1.16 -11.09
C PRO A 58 -4.55 -0.09 -11.43
N VAL A 59 -4.34 -0.66 -12.61
CA VAL A 59 -5.02 -1.88 -13.06
C VAL A 59 -4.67 -3.06 -12.14
N VAL A 60 -3.40 -3.23 -11.83
CA VAL A 60 -2.94 -4.31 -10.95
C VAL A 60 -3.49 -4.12 -9.53
N LEU A 61 -3.47 -2.91 -9.00
CA LEU A 61 -4.02 -2.62 -7.67
C LEU A 61 -5.52 -2.92 -7.61
N GLU A 62 -6.28 -2.50 -8.62
CA GLU A 62 -7.71 -2.78 -8.72
C GLU A 62 -7.99 -4.28 -8.75
N GLN A 63 -7.20 -5.03 -9.50
CA GLN A 63 -7.33 -6.47 -9.59
C GLN A 63 -7.04 -7.16 -8.27
N ILE A 64 -6.00 -6.72 -7.56
CA ILE A 64 -5.68 -7.25 -6.22
C ILE A 64 -6.83 -7.00 -5.26
N GLY A 65 -7.38 -5.79 -5.24
CA GLY A 65 -8.51 -5.44 -4.38
C GLY A 65 -9.76 -6.27 -4.69
N THR A 66 -10.08 -6.43 -5.96
CA THR A 66 -11.22 -7.24 -6.41
C THR A 66 -11.05 -8.70 -6.03
N ASN A 67 -9.83 -9.24 -6.21
CA ASN A 67 -9.54 -10.62 -5.81
C ASN A 67 -9.64 -10.81 -4.29
N ALA A 68 -9.23 -9.81 -3.51
CA ALA A 68 -9.37 -9.88 -2.05
C ALA A 68 -10.83 -10.00 -1.62
N ILE A 69 -11.73 -9.22 -2.24
CA ILE A 69 -13.17 -9.31 -1.94
C ILE A 69 -13.72 -10.69 -2.31
N SER A 70 -13.20 -11.29 -3.37
CA SER A 70 -13.60 -12.62 -3.81
C SER A 70 -13.09 -13.73 -2.88
N GLU A 71 -11.88 -13.56 -2.33
CA GLU A 71 -11.21 -14.60 -1.52
C GLU A 71 -11.55 -14.55 -0.03
N PHE A 72 -11.89 -13.37 0.49
CA PHE A 72 -12.10 -13.17 1.91
C PHE A 72 -13.49 -12.58 2.19
N ASP A 73 -14.00 -12.82 3.38
CA ASP A 73 -15.27 -12.26 3.82
C ASP A 73 -15.07 -10.80 4.29
N ILE A 74 -14.90 -9.92 3.32
CA ILE A 74 -14.68 -8.49 3.51
C ILE A 74 -15.62 -7.69 2.63
N ASN A 75 -15.91 -6.45 3.02
CA ASN A 75 -16.90 -5.61 2.34
C ASN A 75 -16.29 -4.56 1.44
N SER A 76 -15.22 -3.91 1.89
CA SER A 76 -14.58 -2.86 1.08
C SER A 76 -13.09 -2.77 1.36
N VAL A 77 -12.37 -2.28 0.36
CA VAL A 77 -10.91 -2.17 0.38
C VAL A 77 -10.50 -0.83 -0.20
N VAL A 78 -9.55 -0.18 0.45
CA VAL A 78 -8.81 0.95 -0.10
C VAL A 78 -7.35 0.54 -0.21
N ILE A 79 -6.76 0.72 -1.38
CA ILE A 79 -5.34 0.49 -1.61
C ILE A 79 -4.77 1.76 -2.23
N ALA A 80 -3.83 2.41 -1.56
CA ALA A 80 -3.16 3.60 -2.04
C ALA A 80 -1.66 3.39 -2.02
N HIS A 81 -0.99 3.82 -3.08
CA HIS A 81 0.47 3.76 -3.16
C HIS A 81 1.03 5.10 -3.61
N ARG A 82 2.06 5.56 -2.92
CA ARG A 82 2.80 6.75 -3.28
C ARG A 82 3.83 6.42 -4.36
N VAL A 83 4.03 7.34 -5.28
CA VAL A 83 5.08 7.29 -6.30
C VAL A 83 5.93 8.55 -6.22
N GLY A 84 7.10 8.55 -6.86
CA GLY A 84 8.03 9.65 -6.78
C GLY A 84 8.88 9.59 -5.51
N SER A 85 9.26 10.73 -4.99
CA SER A 85 10.16 10.84 -3.83
C SER A 85 9.41 10.76 -2.51
N VAL A 86 9.89 9.91 -1.60
CA VAL A 86 9.31 9.70 -0.27
C VAL A 86 10.40 9.88 0.77
N LEU A 87 10.16 10.75 1.75
CA LEU A 87 11.09 11.02 2.84
C LEU A 87 10.91 10.03 3.99
N PRO A 88 11.92 9.88 4.87
CA PRO A 88 11.77 9.06 6.07
C PRO A 88 10.51 9.41 6.85
N SER A 89 9.85 8.40 7.40
CA SER A 89 8.59 8.46 8.15
C SER A 89 7.35 8.78 7.32
N GLU A 90 7.49 9.15 6.05
CA GLU A 90 6.31 9.35 5.20
C GLU A 90 5.69 8.01 4.77
N PRO A 91 4.35 7.94 4.68
CA PRO A 91 3.68 6.74 4.21
C PRO A 91 4.01 6.42 2.74
N ILE A 92 4.29 5.15 2.49
CA ILE A 92 4.55 4.61 1.14
C ILE A 92 3.28 3.98 0.58
N VAL A 93 2.59 3.22 1.41
CA VAL A 93 1.43 2.43 1.04
C VAL A 93 0.42 2.47 2.17
N CYS A 94 -0.85 2.46 1.80
CA CYS A 94 -1.95 2.45 2.75
C CYS A 94 -2.98 1.44 2.28
N ILE A 95 -3.33 0.49 3.15
CA ILE A 95 -4.36 -0.51 2.88
C ILE A 95 -5.37 -0.46 4.02
N HIS A 96 -6.63 -0.24 3.69
CA HIS A 96 -7.73 -0.31 4.65
C HIS A 96 -8.71 -1.36 4.20
N VAL A 97 -9.13 -2.22 5.12
CA VAL A 97 -10.08 -3.29 4.85
C VAL A 97 -11.22 -3.22 5.87
N ALA A 98 -12.45 -3.12 5.38
CA ALA A 98 -13.64 -3.20 6.21
C ALA A 98 -14.28 -4.57 6.09
N SER A 99 -14.59 -5.19 7.19
CA SER A 99 -15.17 -6.54 7.24
C SER A 99 -16.16 -6.70 8.39
N PRO A 100 -17.11 -7.67 8.28
CA PRO A 100 -18.02 -7.95 9.39
C PRO A 100 -17.27 -8.37 10.64
N HIS A 101 -16.21 -9.17 10.50
CA HIS A 101 -15.42 -9.69 11.62
C HIS A 101 -13.92 -9.44 11.35
N ARG A 102 -13.14 -9.34 12.45
CA ARG A 102 -11.73 -8.96 12.37
C ARG A 102 -10.82 -9.99 11.66
N ALA A 103 -11.07 -11.28 11.86
CA ALA A 103 -10.18 -12.30 11.32
C ALA A 103 -10.02 -12.22 9.78
N PRO A 104 -11.11 -12.18 9.00
CA PRO A 104 -10.97 -11.98 7.55
C PRO A 104 -10.30 -10.66 7.19
N GLY A 105 -10.52 -9.61 7.98
CA GLY A 105 -9.88 -8.32 7.77
C GLY A 105 -8.37 -8.40 7.89
N PHE A 106 -7.85 -9.03 8.93
CA PHE A 106 -6.41 -9.22 9.11
C PHE A 106 -5.82 -10.09 8.01
N GLU A 107 -6.48 -11.19 7.67
CA GLU A 107 -6.03 -12.10 6.63
C GLU A 107 -5.96 -11.40 5.27
N ALA A 108 -7.01 -10.68 4.91
CA ALA A 108 -7.08 -9.96 3.64
C ALA A 108 -6.03 -8.85 3.55
N CYS A 109 -5.84 -8.09 4.63
CA CYS A 109 -4.86 -7.01 4.64
C CYS A 109 -3.44 -7.54 4.41
N SER A 110 -3.07 -8.61 5.09
CA SER A 110 -1.77 -9.27 4.93
C SER A 110 -1.61 -9.84 3.51
N TRP A 111 -2.63 -10.52 3.02
CA TRP A 111 -2.63 -11.09 1.67
C TRP A 111 -2.48 -10.01 0.60
N ILE A 112 -3.20 -8.90 0.72
CA ILE A 112 -3.11 -7.78 -0.21
C ILE A 112 -1.67 -7.25 -0.26
N MET A 113 -1.03 -7.09 0.90
CA MET A 113 0.35 -6.61 0.93
C MET A 113 1.32 -7.59 0.26
N ASP A 114 1.14 -8.89 0.47
CA ASP A 114 1.93 -9.91 -0.20
C ASP A 114 1.76 -9.88 -1.72
N GLU A 115 0.53 -9.71 -2.19
CA GLU A 115 0.24 -9.59 -3.62
C GLU A 115 0.82 -8.32 -4.23
N LEU A 116 0.79 -7.21 -3.50
CA LEU A 116 1.43 -5.97 -3.93
C LEU A 116 2.92 -6.17 -4.15
N LYS A 117 3.60 -6.84 -3.21
CA LYS A 117 5.03 -7.11 -3.32
C LYS A 117 5.37 -7.97 -4.52
N SER A 118 4.52 -8.94 -4.86
CA SER A 118 4.80 -9.88 -5.94
C SER A 118 4.36 -9.40 -7.31
N GLN A 119 3.33 -8.56 -7.41
CA GLN A 119 2.69 -8.23 -8.68
C GLN A 119 2.80 -6.77 -9.10
N ALA A 120 2.93 -5.83 -8.16
CA ALA A 120 2.90 -4.41 -8.51
C ALA A 120 4.10 -4.02 -9.37
N PRO A 121 3.87 -3.38 -10.53
CA PRO A 121 4.96 -2.94 -11.40
C PRO A 121 5.58 -1.64 -10.88
N ILE A 122 6.26 -1.75 -9.75
CA ILE A 122 6.90 -0.66 -9.02
C ILE A 122 8.36 -1.01 -8.78
N TRP A 123 9.25 -0.04 -8.94
CA TRP A 123 10.67 -0.14 -8.63
C TRP A 123 11.04 0.91 -7.60
N LYS A 124 11.84 0.50 -6.62
CA LYS A 124 12.29 1.36 -5.54
C LYS A 124 13.78 1.63 -5.66
N LYS A 125 14.16 2.90 -5.66
CA LYS A 125 15.54 3.34 -5.55
C LYS A 125 15.76 3.90 -4.15
N GLU A 126 16.71 3.33 -3.43
CA GLU A 126 17.11 3.86 -2.12
C GLU A 126 18.27 4.82 -2.29
N ILE A 127 18.13 6.02 -1.72
CA ILE A 127 19.17 7.02 -1.67
C ILE A 127 19.56 7.16 -0.21
N THR A 128 20.80 6.76 0.08
CA THR A 128 21.35 6.75 1.43
C THR A 128 22.60 7.60 1.51
N SER A 129 23.13 7.77 2.71
CA SER A 129 24.41 8.44 2.93
C SER A 129 25.58 7.76 2.22
N ASP A 130 25.44 6.46 1.88
CA ASP A 130 26.50 5.67 1.22
C ASP A 130 26.30 5.49 -0.28
N GLY A 131 25.23 6.07 -0.87
CA GLY A 131 24.98 5.99 -2.29
C GLY A 131 23.57 5.56 -2.66
N GLU A 132 23.40 5.12 -3.89
CA GLU A 132 22.10 4.77 -4.44
C GLU A 132 22.04 3.29 -4.79
N SER A 133 20.89 2.66 -4.61
CA SER A 133 20.66 1.29 -5.06
C SER A 133 19.22 1.09 -5.51
N TRP A 134 19.06 0.37 -6.62
CA TRP A 134 17.74 -0.03 -7.11
C TRP A 134 17.34 -1.36 -6.48
N LYS A 135 16.06 -1.45 -6.08
CA LYS A 135 15.47 -2.69 -5.60
C LYS A 135 14.17 -2.93 -6.35
N SER A 136 13.94 -4.19 -6.75
CA SER A 136 12.68 -4.54 -7.40
C SER A 136 11.60 -4.76 -6.34
N GLY A 137 10.39 -4.31 -6.68
CA GLY A 137 9.22 -4.47 -5.82
C GLY A 137 9.29 -3.63 -4.55
N LEU A 138 8.46 -4.01 -3.58
CA LEU A 138 8.28 -3.31 -2.31
C LEU A 138 9.04 -3.96 -1.16
N GLY A 139 9.87 -4.90 -1.49
CA GLY A 139 10.62 -5.76 -0.56
C GLY A 139 11.50 -5.10 0.50
#